data_e4515e147f036588515bf9a2ce1ab1e9
#
_entry.id   e4515e147f036588515bf9a2ce1ab1e9
#
_cell.length_a   1.000
_cell.length_b   1.000
_cell.length_c   1.000
_cell.angle_alpha   90.00
_cell.angle_beta   90.00
_cell.angle_gamma   90.00
#
_symmetry.space_group_name_H-M   'P 1'
#
loop_
_entity.id
_entity.type
_entity.pdbx_description
1 polymer ?
#
loop_
_entity_poly.entity_id
_entity_poly.type
_entity_poly.pdbx_seq_one_letter_code
_entity_poly.pdbx_strand_id
1 'polypeptide(L)'
;MTAIHLRRLRAACFFACATLAGTAVQAADWSDTALSWRSGERFREPFNSQNIGKHVFALTHASGYQYGSNFFNLDMLISDSKDPASLNQTDGAQEAYVVYRHTLDIGKLRGAPIAFGPVKGAGLTLGFDWNTKNDVGYNSRKQMLVAGPTLMWDVPGFLTTSIVLLRESNAPSGAFPPVSQVRGRYTYDLHPMLNLSWGIPLGALWSAEGYANFIGAKGRNETGFETGAETNIDLQFMFDAGAALGYRKRSFRVGLEYQYWNNKFGNTAATTGGRGYRAKTPMVRVAYHF
;
A
#
# COMPACT_ATOMS: atom_id res chain seq x y z
N MET A 1 43.07 -20.76 12.36
CA MET A 1 42.53 -21.48 11.16
C MET A 1 41.02 -21.28 10.99
N THR A 2 40.39 -20.15 11.36
CA THR A 2 38.93 -20.03 11.40
C THR A 2 38.36 -18.88 10.55
N ALA A 3 39.17 -18.03 9.94
CA ALA A 3 38.67 -16.88 9.18
C ALA A 3 38.50 -17.11 7.65
N ILE A 4 39.08 -18.17 7.11
CA ILE A 4 39.10 -18.44 5.65
C ILE A 4 37.83 -19.22 5.22
N HIS A 5 37.23 -20.02 6.11
CA HIS A 5 36.01 -20.77 5.78
C HIS A 5 34.73 -19.92 5.72
N LEU A 6 34.64 -18.83 6.51
CA LEU A 6 33.45 -17.96 6.48
C LEU A 6 33.33 -17.09 5.21
N ARG A 7 34.45 -16.75 4.58
CA ARG A 7 34.43 -15.97 3.33
C ARG A 7 34.01 -16.81 2.11
N ARG A 8 34.31 -18.10 2.12
CA ARG A 8 33.91 -19.01 1.02
C ARG A 8 32.42 -19.37 1.05
N LEU A 9 31.79 -19.40 2.23
CA LEU A 9 30.33 -19.62 2.33
C LEU A 9 29.51 -18.42 1.83
N ARG A 10 29.99 -17.18 2.05
CA ARG A 10 29.28 -15.98 1.58
C ARG A 10 29.36 -15.81 0.05
N ALA A 11 30.44 -16.22 -0.57
CA ALA A 11 30.56 -16.20 -2.03
C ALA A 11 29.72 -17.27 -2.72
N ALA A 12 29.52 -18.44 -2.11
CA ALA A 12 28.69 -19.52 -2.65
C ALA A 12 27.19 -19.18 -2.61
N CYS A 13 26.69 -18.46 -1.59
CA CYS A 13 25.30 -17.99 -1.54
C CYS A 13 24.98 -16.90 -2.58
N PHE A 14 25.95 -16.04 -2.92
CA PHE A 14 25.76 -15.02 -3.96
C PHE A 14 25.73 -15.64 -5.38
N PHE A 15 26.47 -16.69 -5.62
CA PHE A 15 26.50 -17.37 -6.92
C PHE A 15 25.28 -18.28 -7.14
N ALA A 16 24.70 -18.85 -6.07
CA ALA A 16 23.49 -19.68 -6.17
C ALA A 16 22.23 -18.87 -6.50
N CYS A 17 22.15 -17.58 -6.12
CA CYS A 17 21.07 -16.70 -6.54
C CYS A 17 21.18 -16.23 -8.01
N ALA A 18 22.36 -16.24 -8.61
CA ALA A 18 22.57 -15.79 -9.99
C ALA A 18 22.23 -16.87 -11.03
N THR A 19 22.24 -18.15 -10.66
CA THR A 19 21.94 -19.26 -11.60
C THR A 19 20.46 -19.63 -11.68
N LEU A 20 19.58 -19.05 -10.85
CA LEU A 20 18.12 -19.17 -10.99
C LEU A 20 17.49 -18.17 -11.95
N ALA A 21 18.29 -17.28 -12.55
CA ALA A 21 17.83 -16.27 -13.52
C ALA A 21 17.72 -16.80 -14.97
N GLY A 22 17.87 -18.10 -15.21
CA GLY A 22 17.81 -18.71 -16.53
C GLY A 22 16.46 -19.31 -16.93
N THR A 23 15.40 -19.19 -16.13
CA THR A 23 14.05 -19.53 -16.56
C THR A 23 13.51 -18.38 -17.41
N ALA A 24 13.10 -18.66 -18.62
CA ALA A 24 12.50 -17.72 -19.56
C ALA A 24 11.63 -16.70 -18.79
N VAL A 25 12.07 -15.44 -18.79
CA VAL A 25 11.24 -14.32 -18.33
C VAL A 25 10.06 -14.29 -19.28
N GLN A 26 8.95 -14.86 -18.86
CA GLN A 26 7.73 -14.84 -19.65
C GLN A 26 7.30 -13.37 -19.73
N ALA A 27 7.30 -12.82 -20.93
CA ALA A 27 6.92 -11.43 -21.15
C ALA A 27 5.53 -11.19 -20.57
N ALA A 28 5.35 -10.06 -19.88
CA ALA A 28 4.04 -9.64 -19.43
C ALA A 28 3.13 -9.43 -20.66
N ASP A 29 1.87 -9.88 -20.58
CA ASP A 29 0.88 -9.63 -21.63
C ASP A 29 0.61 -8.13 -21.76
N TRP A 30 0.69 -7.43 -20.65
CA TRP A 30 0.62 -5.98 -20.52
C TRP A 30 1.35 -5.50 -19.27
N SER A 31 1.85 -4.27 -19.30
CA SER A 31 2.41 -3.62 -18.12
C SER A 31 2.18 -2.13 -18.17
N ASP A 32 2.09 -1.52 -17.00
CA ASP A 32 2.01 -0.07 -16.80
C ASP A 32 2.89 0.31 -15.60
N THR A 33 3.81 1.24 -15.80
CA THR A 33 4.67 1.76 -14.76
C THR A 33 4.49 3.27 -14.67
N ALA A 34 4.31 3.79 -13.48
CA ALA A 34 4.10 5.21 -13.26
C ALA A 34 4.96 5.75 -12.13
N LEU A 35 5.46 6.96 -12.32
CA LEU A 35 5.93 7.83 -11.24
C LEU A 35 4.85 8.85 -10.96
N SER A 36 4.52 9.06 -9.70
CA SER A 36 3.55 10.06 -9.30
C SER A 36 4.01 10.88 -8.10
N TRP A 37 3.47 12.07 -8.02
CA TRP A 37 3.57 12.94 -6.87
C TRP A 37 2.17 13.37 -6.45
N ARG A 38 1.93 13.38 -5.13
CA ARG A 38 0.72 13.95 -4.54
C ARG A 38 1.05 14.76 -3.30
N SER A 39 0.24 15.74 -3.02
CA SER A 39 0.43 16.64 -1.88
C SER A 39 -0.90 17.04 -1.25
N GLY A 40 -0.93 17.11 0.07
CA GLY A 40 -2.08 17.53 0.85
C GLY A 40 -1.68 18.05 2.24
N GLU A 41 -2.54 18.89 2.83
CA GLU A 41 -2.28 19.63 4.07
C GLU A 41 -3.15 19.14 5.25
N ARG A 42 -3.87 18.03 5.10
CA ARG A 42 -4.82 17.55 6.11
C ARG A 42 -4.62 16.08 6.49
N PHE A 43 -3.38 15.60 6.41
CA PHE A 43 -3.05 14.31 6.98
C PHE A 43 -3.17 14.35 8.51
N ARG A 44 -3.46 13.21 9.09
CA ARG A 44 -3.58 13.02 10.54
C ARG A 44 -2.77 11.80 10.97
N GLU A 45 -2.19 11.91 12.16
CA GLU A 45 -1.55 10.77 12.81
C GLU A 45 -2.19 10.54 14.19
N PRO A 46 -2.34 9.28 14.63
CA PRO A 46 -2.91 8.98 15.95
C PRO A 46 -2.24 9.76 17.06
N PHE A 47 -3.03 10.20 18.03
CA PHE A 47 -2.62 11.02 19.20
C PHE A 47 -2.22 12.47 18.85
N ASN A 48 -2.26 12.88 17.59
CA ASN A 48 -1.95 14.23 17.15
C ASN A 48 -3.21 14.97 16.65
N SER A 49 -3.47 16.16 17.17
CA SER A 49 -4.62 16.98 16.78
C SER A 49 -4.33 17.90 15.59
N GLN A 50 -3.07 18.02 15.16
CA GLN A 50 -2.67 18.92 14.10
C GLN A 50 -2.98 18.36 12.71
N ASN A 51 -3.20 19.25 11.75
CA ASN A 51 -3.15 18.94 10.33
C ASN A 51 -1.69 18.88 9.91
N ILE A 52 -1.31 17.81 9.25
CA ILE A 52 0.06 17.57 8.79
C ILE A 52 0.09 17.73 7.28
N GLY A 53 1.03 18.51 6.78
CA GLY A 53 1.35 18.58 5.36
C GLY A 53 2.24 17.38 4.97
N LYS A 54 1.89 16.71 3.86
CA LYS A 54 2.76 15.64 3.31
C LYS A 54 2.88 15.77 1.80
N HIS A 55 4.11 15.54 1.32
CA HIS A 55 4.40 15.21 -0.07
C HIS A 55 4.64 13.70 -0.17
N VAL A 56 4.04 13.08 -1.17
CA VAL A 56 4.21 11.65 -1.41
C VAL A 56 4.67 11.44 -2.84
N PHE A 57 5.84 10.83 -2.99
CA PHE A 57 6.36 10.37 -4.27
C PHE A 57 6.12 8.87 -4.37
N ALA A 58 5.56 8.42 -5.49
CA ALA A 58 5.25 7.02 -5.65
C ALA A 58 5.79 6.43 -6.95
N LEU A 59 6.26 5.18 -6.85
CA LEU A 59 6.51 4.30 -7.98
C LEU A 59 5.44 3.20 -7.95
N THR A 60 4.62 3.14 -9.00
CA THR A 60 3.58 2.13 -9.16
C THR A 60 3.87 1.28 -10.39
N HIS A 61 3.73 -0.04 -10.27
CA HIS A 61 3.80 -0.96 -11.39
C HIS A 61 2.64 -1.95 -11.34
N ALA A 62 1.97 -2.12 -12.46
CA ALA A 62 0.97 -3.16 -12.65
C ALA A 62 1.29 -3.95 -13.91
N SER A 63 1.11 -5.26 -13.86
CA SER A 63 1.32 -6.13 -15.02
C SER A 63 0.43 -7.35 -14.99
N GLY A 64 0.07 -7.83 -16.16
CA GLY A 64 -0.64 -9.09 -16.37
C GLY A 64 0.21 -10.09 -17.13
N TYR A 65 0.02 -11.36 -16.86
CA TYR A 65 0.68 -12.47 -17.50
C TYR A 65 -0.26 -13.67 -17.62
N GLN A 66 0.19 -14.75 -18.27
CA GLN A 66 -0.65 -15.90 -18.60
C GLN A 66 -1.42 -16.53 -17.43
N TYR A 67 -1.00 -16.34 -16.16
CA TYR A 67 -1.65 -16.96 -15.00
C TYR A 67 -2.26 -15.95 -14.02
N GLY A 68 -2.12 -14.64 -14.28
CA GLY A 68 -2.65 -13.66 -13.33
C GLY A 68 -2.12 -12.26 -13.53
N SER A 69 -1.96 -11.53 -12.43
CA SER A 69 -1.50 -10.16 -12.43
C SER A 69 -0.66 -9.83 -11.20
N ASN A 70 0.18 -8.82 -11.35
CA ASN A 70 0.98 -8.24 -10.27
C ASN A 70 0.62 -6.77 -10.09
N PHE A 71 0.69 -6.31 -8.87
CA PHE A 71 0.62 -4.90 -8.49
C PHE A 71 1.72 -4.62 -7.47
N PHE A 72 2.48 -3.59 -7.72
CA PHE A 72 3.50 -3.07 -6.82
C PHE A 72 3.31 -1.57 -6.65
N ASN A 73 3.41 -1.08 -5.43
CA ASN A 73 3.45 0.35 -5.14
C ASN A 73 4.46 0.64 -4.03
N LEU A 74 5.32 1.62 -4.26
CA LEU A 74 6.20 2.21 -3.25
C LEU A 74 5.81 3.66 -3.08
N ASP A 75 5.38 4.04 -1.89
CA ASP A 75 5.19 5.43 -1.48
C ASP A 75 6.37 5.88 -0.62
N MET A 76 6.95 7.02 -0.96
CA MET A 76 7.89 7.76 -0.13
C MET A 76 7.20 9.04 0.36
N LEU A 77 6.90 9.09 1.66
CA LEU A 77 6.18 10.19 2.28
C LEU A 77 7.16 11.09 3.05
N ILE A 78 7.05 12.38 2.83
CA ILE A 78 7.82 13.42 3.52
C ILE A 78 6.79 14.35 4.16
N SER A 79 6.77 14.41 5.48
CA SER A 79 5.86 15.26 6.24
C SER A 79 6.53 16.54 6.72
N ASP A 80 5.70 17.53 7.06
CA ASP A 80 6.15 18.73 7.77
C ASP A 80 6.43 18.45 9.25
N SER A 81 6.97 19.45 9.96
CA SER A 81 7.35 19.34 11.39
C SER A 81 6.18 19.13 12.35
N LYS A 82 4.94 19.11 11.87
CA LYS A 82 3.73 18.79 12.66
C LYS A 82 3.48 17.29 12.77
N ASP A 83 4.23 16.45 12.09
CA ASP A 83 4.14 15.01 12.26
C ASP A 83 4.55 14.65 13.71
N PRO A 84 3.75 13.84 14.43
CA PRO A 84 4.05 13.51 15.83
C PRO A 84 5.33 12.72 16.02
N ALA A 85 5.87 12.17 14.95
CA ALA A 85 7.16 11.51 14.97
C ALA A 85 8.34 12.51 14.99
N SER A 86 8.10 13.79 14.70
CA SER A 86 9.10 14.84 14.60
C SER A 86 9.13 15.71 15.86
N LEU A 87 9.64 15.18 16.95
CA LEU A 87 9.71 15.86 18.24
C LEU A 87 10.64 17.08 18.20
N ASN A 88 10.04 18.30 18.26
CA ASN A 88 10.80 19.56 18.31
C ASN A 88 11.87 19.71 17.21
N GLN A 89 11.72 18.98 16.11
CA GLN A 89 12.58 19.08 14.95
C GLN A 89 12.02 20.11 13.98
N THR A 90 12.87 20.72 13.20
CA THR A 90 12.48 21.58 12.07
C THR A 90 12.10 20.75 10.85
N ASP A 91 12.63 19.53 10.76
CA ASP A 91 12.40 18.59 9.67
C ASP A 91 11.24 17.67 10.00
N GLY A 92 10.46 17.30 9.01
CA GLY A 92 9.37 16.34 9.15
C GLY A 92 9.85 14.89 9.12
N ALA A 93 8.92 13.97 9.36
CA ALA A 93 9.19 12.54 9.27
C ALA A 93 9.32 12.07 7.82
N GLN A 94 10.15 11.05 7.61
CA GLN A 94 10.25 10.31 6.37
C GLN A 94 9.69 8.91 6.55
N GLU A 95 8.88 8.47 5.58
CA GLU A 95 8.24 7.16 5.63
C GLU A 95 8.31 6.50 4.25
N ALA A 96 8.59 5.21 4.21
CA ALA A 96 8.45 4.39 3.03
C ALA A 96 7.38 3.33 3.28
N TYR A 97 6.45 3.18 2.33
CA TYR A 97 5.38 2.19 2.38
C TYR A 97 5.35 1.40 1.08
N VAL A 98 5.56 0.10 1.17
CA VAL A 98 5.55 -0.82 0.03
C VAL A 98 4.33 -1.70 0.11
N VAL A 99 3.64 -1.85 -1.01
CA VAL A 99 2.53 -2.80 -1.21
C VAL A 99 2.88 -3.68 -2.39
N TYR A 100 2.79 -4.99 -2.23
CA TYR A 100 2.84 -5.95 -3.32
C TYR A 100 1.63 -6.89 -3.26
N ARG A 101 0.99 -7.08 -4.40
CA ARG A 101 -0.12 -8.03 -4.57
C ARG A 101 0.12 -8.85 -5.83
N HIS A 102 -0.02 -10.15 -5.69
CA HIS A 102 -0.02 -11.10 -6.79
C HIS A 102 -1.37 -11.80 -6.80
N THR A 103 -2.10 -11.73 -7.89
CA THR A 103 -3.39 -12.39 -8.06
C THR A 103 -3.26 -13.49 -9.10
N LEU A 104 -3.39 -14.75 -8.66
CA LEU A 104 -3.54 -15.89 -9.54
C LEU A 104 -4.98 -15.97 -10.05
N ASP A 105 -5.17 -15.99 -11.35
CA ASP A 105 -6.48 -16.14 -11.99
C ASP A 105 -6.79 -17.62 -12.18
N ILE A 106 -7.79 -18.12 -11.47
CA ILE A 106 -8.15 -19.54 -11.50
C ILE A 106 -8.68 -19.95 -12.87
N GLY A 107 -9.37 -19.05 -13.59
CA GLY A 107 -9.82 -19.31 -14.95
C GLY A 107 -8.66 -19.50 -15.92
N LYS A 108 -7.67 -18.63 -15.85
CA LYS A 108 -6.42 -18.75 -16.64
C LYS A 108 -5.64 -20.02 -16.31
N LEU A 109 -5.53 -20.39 -15.04
CA LEU A 109 -4.87 -21.62 -14.61
C LEU A 109 -5.56 -22.89 -15.10
N ARG A 110 -6.90 -22.87 -15.19
CA ARG A 110 -7.70 -24.01 -15.68
C ARG A 110 -7.84 -24.05 -17.21
N GLY A 111 -7.41 -23.00 -17.91
CA GLY A 111 -7.66 -22.84 -19.36
C GLY A 111 -9.13 -22.61 -19.72
N ALA A 112 -9.98 -22.26 -18.73
CA ALA A 112 -11.41 -22.01 -18.91
C ALA A 112 -11.86 -20.84 -18.02
N PRO A 113 -12.51 -19.80 -18.57
CA PRO A 113 -12.96 -18.65 -17.79
C PRO A 113 -13.90 -19.06 -16.67
N ILE A 114 -13.78 -18.41 -15.51
CA ILE A 114 -14.77 -18.46 -14.45
C ILE A 114 -15.62 -17.18 -14.58
N ALA A 115 -16.83 -17.32 -15.09
CA ALA A 115 -17.74 -16.20 -15.26
C ALA A 115 -19.14 -16.58 -14.77
N PHE A 116 -19.78 -15.71 -13.98
CA PHE A 116 -21.14 -15.85 -13.54
C PHE A 116 -21.74 -14.48 -13.20
N GLY A 117 -22.92 -14.17 -13.77
CA GLY A 117 -23.52 -12.84 -13.63
C GLY A 117 -22.52 -11.73 -14.02
N PRO A 118 -22.29 -10.70 -13.18
CA PRO A 118 -21.35 -9.63 -13.47
C PRO A 118 -19.89 -9.95 -13.12
N VAL A 119 -19.59 -11.17 -12.67
CA VAL A 119 -18.23 -11.61 -12.37
C VAL A 119 -17.61 -12.21 -13.62
N LYS A 120 -16.46 -11.67 -14.06
CA LYS A 120 -15.70 -12.18 -15.22
C LYS A 120 -14.50 -13.04 -14.85
N GLY A 121 -14.18 -13.15 -13.54
CA GLY A 121 -13.06 -13.95 -13.09
C GLY A 121 -13.03 -14.12 -11.58
N ALA A 122 -12.37 -15.18 -11.15
CA ALA A 122 -12.08 -15.45 -9.74
C ALA A 122 -10.61 -15.86 -9.58
N GLY A 123 -9.99 -15.44 -8.49
CA GLY A 123 -8.59 -15.65 -8.23
C GLY A 123 -8.23 -15.80 -6.77
N LEU A 124 -6.96 -16.03 -6.53
CA LEU A 124 -6.32 -16.02 -5.20
C LEU A 124 -5.30 -14.89 -5.17
N THR A 125 -5.48 -13.93 -4.29
CA THR A 125 -4.51 -12.86 -4.05
C THR A 125 -3.60 -13.22 -2.89
N LEU A 126 -2.29 -13.10 -3.13
CA LEU A 126 -1.22 -13.21 -2.15
C LEU A 126 -0.41 -11.91 -2.18
N GLY A 127 0.14 -11.49 -1.04
CA GLY A 127 0.95 -10.29 -1.05
C GLY A 127 1.54 -9.94 0.29
N PHE A 128 2.21 -8.80 0.31
CA PHE A 128 2.77 -8.25 1.52
C PHE A 128 2.71 -6.73 1.50
N ASP A 129 2.72 -6.15 2.70
CA ASP A 129 3.00 -4.74 2.92
C ASP A 129 4.22 -4.62 3.82
N TRP A 130 5.01 -3.60 3.56
CA TRP A 130 6.15 -3.25 4.38
C TRP A 130 6.17 -1.74 4.58
N ASN A 131 6.43 -1.32 5.82
CA ASN A 131 6.49 0.10 6.17
C ASN A 131 7.67 0.35 7.08
N THR A 132 8.34 1.47 6.86
CA THR A 132 9.30 2.03 7.78
C THR A 132 9.09 3.54 7.87
N LYS A 133 9.12 4.07 9.08
CA LYS A 133 9.08 5.50 9.35
C LYS A 133 10.34 5.85 10.14
N ASN A 134 11.04 6.89 9.76
CA ASN A 134 12.28 7.34 10.39
C ASN A 134 12.08 8.72 10.99
N ASP A 135 12.07 8.77 12.32
CA ASP A 135 11.96 9.98 13.10
C ASP A 135 12.36 9.74 14.58
N VAL A 136 12.51 10.79 15.35
CA VAL A 136 12.89 10.74 16.76
C VAL A 136 11.73 10.25 17.64
N GLY A 137 10.50 10.67 17.36
CA GLY A 137 9.33 10.45 18.21
C GLY A 137 8.74 9.05 18.10
N TYR A 138 8.43 8.62 16.88
CA TYR A 138 7.81 7.33 16.60
C TYR A 138 8.25 6.78 15.25
N ASN A 139 8.90 5.64 15.27
CA ASN A 139 9.30 4.90 14.07
C ASN A 139 8.50 3.61 13.98
N SER A 140 7.73 3.44 12.92
CA SER A 140 7.08 2.17 12.62
C SER A 140 8.03 1.27 11.82
N ARG A 141 7.90 -0.05 12.00
CA ARG A 141 8.57 -1.09 11.21
C ARG A 141 7.58 -2.23 10.98
N LYS A 142 6.54 -1.92 10.21
CA LYS A 142 5.45 -2.86 9.95
C LYS A 142 5.81 -3.86 8.87
N GLN A 143 5.31 -5.07 9.04
CA GLN A 143 5.31 -6.15 8.05
C GLN A 143 3.95 -6.80 8.09
N MET A 144 3.35 -7.03 6.94
CA MET A 144 2.05 -7.64 6.81
C MET A 144 2.06 -8.64 5.65
N LEU A 145 1.55 -9.83 5.88
CA LEU A 145 1.25 -10.82 4.83
C LEU A 145 -0.24 -10.82 4.58
N VAL A 146 -0.60 -11.00 3.31
CA VAL A 146 -1.97 -10.92 2.81
C VAL A 146 -2.27 -12.15 1.98
N ALA A 147 -3.38 -12.83 2.23
CA ALA A 147 -3.83 -13.96 1.43
C ALA A 147 -5.36 -14.07 1.44
N GLY A 148 -5.97 -14.32 0.27
CA GLY A 148 -7.41 -14.60 0.18
C GLY A 148 -8.01 -14.56 -1.21
N PRO A 149 -9.28 -14.96 -1.36
CA PRO A 149 -9.98 -14.98 -2.63
C PRO A 149 -10.25 -13.58 -3.17
N THR A 150 -10.28 -13.49 -4.51
CA THR A 150 -10.54 -12.25 -5.26
C THR A 150 -11.54 -12.52 -6.38
N LEU A 151 -12.50 -11.63 -6.54
CA LEU A 151 -13.41 -11.58 -7.68
C LEU A 151 -13.01 -10.42 -8.59
N MET A 152 -13.06 -10.67 -9.90
CA MET A 152 -12.86 -9.68 -10.95
C MET A 152 -14.19 -9.41 -11.63
N TRP A 153 -14.59 -8.14 -11.70
CA TRP A 153 -15.90 -7.71 -12.19
C TRP A 153 -15.82 -7.27 -13.65
N ASP A 154 -16.88 -7.55 -14.40
CA ASP A 154 -17.01 -7.11 -15.78
C ASP A 154 -17.50 -5.67 -15.86
N VAL A 155 -16.54 -4.76 -15.89
CA VAL A 155 -16.74 -3.31 -15.97
C VAL A 155 -15.75 -2.70 -16.97
N PRO A 156 -16.04 -1.52 -17.53
CA PRO A 156 -15.03 -0.76 -18.26
C PRO A 156 -13.81 -0.48 -17.34
N GLY A 157 -12.61 -0.81 -17.84
CA GLY A 157 -11.39 -0.76 -17.01
C GLY A 157 -11.27 -1.99 -16.09
N PHE A 158 -11.19 -1.76 -14.77
CA PHE A 158 -11.15 -2.85 -13.81
C PHE A 158 -11.87 -2.51 -12.51
N LEU A 159 -12.42 -3.53 -11.90
CA LEU A 159 -12.89 -3.56 -10.51
C LEU A 159 -12.58 -4.94 -9.95
N THR A 160 -11.96 -4.97 -8.79
CA THR A 160 -11.71 -6.21 -8.04
C THR A 160 -12.23 -6.09 -6.62
N THR A 161 -12.71 -7.20 -6.08
CA THR A 161 -13.10 -7.32 -4.67
C THR A 161 -12.39 -8.52 -4.08
N SER A 162 -11.63 -8.30 -3.00
CA SER A 162 -10.88 -9.35 -2.32
C SER A 162 -11.29 -9.45 -0.86
N ILE A 163 -11.49 -10.66 -0.37
CA ILE A 163 -11.61 -10.94 1.07
C ILE A 163 -10.35 -11.66 1.47
N VAL A 164 -9.51 -10.98 2.24
CA VAL A 164 -8.19 -11.50 2.59
C VAL A 164 -7.98 -11.55 4.10
N LEU A 165 -7.13 -12.45 4.55
CA LEU A 165 -6.61 -12.51 5.91
C LEU A 165 -5.27 -11.78 5.96
N LEU A 166 -5.08 -11.01 7.01
CA LEU A 166 -3.89 -10.22 7.28
C LEU A 166 -3.16 -10.79 8.49
N ARG A 167 -1.85 -11.04 8.33
CA ARG A 167 -0.93 -11.29 9.42
C ARG A 167 0.04 -10.13 9.52
N GLU A 168 -0.26 -9.22 10.45
CA GLU A 168 0.50 -7.98 10.65
C GLU A 168 1.42 -8.09 11.86
N SER A 169 2.57 -7.43 11.80
CA SER A 169 3.49 -7.24 12.92
C SER A 169 4.14 -5.86 12.84
N ASN A 170 4.57 -5.35 14.00
CA ASN A 170 5.30 -4.08 14.10
C ASN A 170 6.45 -4.21 15.10
N ALA A 171 7.54 -3.51 14.85
CA ALA A 171 8.65 -3.35 15.77
C ALA A 171 8.93 -1.85 15.95
N PRO A 172 8.02 -1.11 16.63
CA PRO A 172 8.15 0.32 16.75
C PRO A 172 9.33 0.69 17.66
N SER A 173 9.88 1.87 17.41
CA SER A 173 10.85 2.50 18.29
C SER A 173 10.60 4.00 18.34
N GLY A 174 11.07 4.67 19.39
CA GLY A 174 10.91 6.10 19.55
C GLY A 174 11.01 6.55 20.98
N ALA A 175 11.07 7.85 21.20
CA ALA A 175 11.26 8.46 22.52
C ALA A 175 9.96 8.50 23.37
N PHE A 176 8.78 8.39 22.73
CA PHE A 176 7.52 8.53 23.46
C PHE A 176 7.10 7.27 24.22
N PRO A 177 6.79 7.35 25.54
CA PRO A 177 6.05 6.30 26.24
C PRO A 177 4.60 6.19 25.67
N PRO A 178 4.02 4.97 25.61
CA PRO A 178 4.61 3.68 26.00
C PRO A 178 5.50 3.03 24.93
N VAL A 179 5.66 3.63 23.74
CA VAL A 179 6.43 3.07 22.60
C VAL A 179 7.89 2.83 22.97
N SER A 180 8.51 3.73 23.74
CA SER A 180 9.89 3.58 24.23
C SER A 180 10.10 2.33 25.11
N GLN A 181 9.02 1.71 25.59
CA GLN A 181 9.04 0.51 26.42
C GLN A 181 8.83 -0.79 25.60
N VAL A 182 8.37 -0.69 24.35
CA VAL A 182 8.18 -1.86 23.48
C VAL A 182 9.54 -2.48 23.17
N ARG A 183 9.63 -3.80 23.32
CA ARG A 183 10.85 -4.57 23.03
C ARG A 183 10.57 -5.61 21.96
N GLY A 184 11.33 -5.56 20.89
CA GLY A 184 11.23 -6.53 19.80
C GLY A 184 10.02 -6.30 18.88
N ARG A 185 9.66 -7.33 18.14
CA ARG A 185 8.56 -7.32 17.18
C ARG A 185 7.29 -7.91 17.83
N TYR A 186 6.23 -7.12 17.80
CA TYR A 186 4.89 -7.52 18.22
C TYR A 186 4.11 -8.02 17.00
N THR A 187 3.36 -9.12 17.17
CA THR A 187 2.47 -9.66 16.13
C THR A 187 1.03 -9.50 16.60
N TYR A 188 0.21 -8.88 15.77
CA TYR A 188 -1.22 -8.71 16.00
C TYR A 188 -1.99 -10.00 15.72
N ASP A 189 -3.23 -10.09 16.20
CA ASP A 189 -4.11 -11.18 15.87
C ASP A 189 -4.40 -11.23 14.36
N LEU A 190 -4.64 -12.42 13.84
CA LEU A 190 -5.06 -12.61 12.46
C LEU A 190 -6.42 -11.94 12.27
N HIS A 191 -6.55 -11.09 11.25
CA HIS A 191 -7.77 -10.33 11.04
C HIS A 191 -8.14 -10.23 9.55
N PRO A 192 -9.44 -10.10 9.22
CA PRO A 192 -9.88 -10.01 7.83
C PRO A 192 -9.79 -8.59 7.29
N MET A 193 -9.70 -8.48 5.97
CA MET A 193 -9.90 -7.25 5.21
C MET A 193 -10.76 -7.53 3.99
N LEU A 194 -11.79 -6.69 3.79
CA LEU A 194 -12.44 -6.53 2.51
C LEU A 194 -11.72 -5.40 1.76
N ASN A 195 -11.14 -5.72 0.61
CA ASN A 195 -10.51 -4.76 -0.29
C ASN A 195 -11.32 -4.63 -1.58
N LEU A 196 -11.57 -3.41 -2.01
CA LEU A 196 -12.02 -3.06 -3.35
C LEU A 196 -10.93 -2.24 -4.02
N SER A 197 -10.65 -2.51 -5.31
CA SER A 197 -9.73 -1.69 -6.11
C SER A 197 -10.32 -1.48 -7.49
N TRP A 198 -10.26 -0.26 -8.00
CA TRP A 198 -10.88 0.09 -9.27
C TRP A 198 -10.07 1.10 -10.07
N GLY A 199 -10.29 1.07 -11.38
CA GLY A 199 -9.83 2.06 -12.34
C GLY A 199 -10.82 2.10 -13.50
N ILE A 200 -11.79 3.03 -13.42
CA ILE A 200 -12.93 3.14 -14.33
C ILE A 200 -12.73 4.36 -15.25
N PRO A 201 -12.64 4.17 -16.57
CA PRO A 201 -12.61 5.28 -17.50
C PRO A 201 -13.96 6.00 -17.52
N LEU A 202 -13.92 7.32 -17.49
CA LEU A 202 -15.09 8.22 -17.58
C LEU A 202 -14.99 9.03 -18.87
N GLY A 203 -15.36 8.39 -19.98
CA GLY A 203 -15.18 8.95 -21.32
C GLY A 203 -13.72 8.91 -21.80
N ALA A 204 -13.33 9.86 -22.65
CA ALA A 204 -12.05 9.80 -23.38
C ALA A 204 -10.85 10.31 -22.55
N LEU A 205 -11.08 11.25 -21.63
CA LEU A 205 -10.01 11.98 -20.93
C LEU A 205 -10.02 11.83 -19.41
N TRP A 206 -11.06 11.28 -18.83
CA TRP A 206 -11.21 11.20 -17.38
C TRP A 206 -11.21 9.76 -16.88
N SER A 207 -10.85 9.57 -15.63
CA SER A 207 -11.01 8.29 -14.93
C SER A 207 -11.28 8.51 -13.44
N ALA A 208 -12.01 7.57 -12.85
CA ALA A 208 -12.16 7.41 -11.40
C ALA A 208 -11.37 6.18 -10.98
N GLU A 209 -10.40 6.35 -10.10
CA GLU A 209 -9.50 5.30 -9.64
C GLU A 209 -9.44 5.27 -8.12
N GLY A 210 -8.95 4.18 -7.57
CA GLY A 210 -8.73 4.12 -6.14
C GLY A 210 -8.86 2.75 -5.53
N TYR A 211 -8.99 2.76 -4.19
CA TYR A 211 -9.24 1.56 -3.41
C TYR A 211 -10.07 1.88 -2.15
N ALA A 212 -10.69 0.85 -1.60
CA ALA A 212 -11.32 0.88 -0.28
C ALA A 212 -10.94 -0.37 0.50
N ASN A 213 -10.39 -0.17 1.70
CA ASN A 213 -10.04 -1.22 2.65
C ASN A 213 -10.92 -1.10 3.88
N PHE A 214 -11.65 -2.18 4.21
CA PHE A 214 -12.40 -2.35 5.44
C PHE A 214 -11.71 -3.46 6.22
N ILE A 215 -10.97 -3.09 7.26
CA ILE A 215 -10.05 -3.96 8.00
C ILE A 215 -10.67 -4.27 9.36
N GLY A 216 -10.74 -5.53 9.73
CA GLY A 216 -11.20 -5.97 11.04
C GLY A 216 -10.27 -5.53 12.16
N ALA A 217 -10.80 -5.50 13.40
CA ALA A 217 -9.97 -5.31 14.57
C ALA A 217 -8.92 -6.42 14.69
N LYS A 218 -7.72 -6.06 15.13
CA LYS A 218 -6.54 -6.94 15.17
C LYS A 218 -6.08 -7.27 16.59
N GLY A 219 -7.04 -7.28 17.55
CA GLY A 219 -6.77 -7.51 18.96
C GLY A 219 -6.11 -6.31 19.62
N ARG A 220 -5.16 -6.56 20.50
CA ARG A 220 -4.37 -5.50 21.15
C ARG A 220 -3.22 -5.05 20.28
N ASN A 221 -2.88 -3.77 20.40
CA ASN A 221 -1.68 -3.25 19.75
C ASN A 221 -0.43 -3.47 20.64
N GLU A 222 0.74 -3.11 20.13
CA GLU A 222 2.05 -3.27 20.78
C GLU A 222 2.20 -2.52 22.10
N THR A 223 1.26 -1.64 22.42
CA THR A 223 1.20 -0.88 23.68
C THR A 223 0.08 -1.35 24.60
N GLY A 224 -0.62 -2.45 24.24
CA GLY A 224 -1.65 -3.10 25.04
C GLY A 224 -3.06 -2.56 24.88
N PHE A 225 -3.30 -1.57 24.01
CA PHE A 225 -4.62 -1.03 23.75
C PHE A 225 -5.39 -1.90 22.74
N GLU A 226 -6.70 -2.05 22.98
CA GLU A 226 -7.60 -2.69 22.02
C GLU A 226 -7.69 -1.87 20.71
N THR A 227 -7.65 -2.57 19.58
CA THR A 227 -7.77 -1.95 18.27
C THR A 227 -9.22 -1.99 17.77
N GLY A 228 -9.61 -0.98 17.01
CA GLY A 228 -10.91 -0.93 16.34
C GLY A 228 -10.81 -1.34 14.87
N ALA A 229 -11.95 -1.69 14.28
CA ALA A 229 -12.05 -1.88 12.84
C ALA A 229 -11.69 -0.58 12.12
N GLU A 230 -10.94 -0.71 11.03
CA GLU A 230 -10.32 0.38 10.28
C GLU A 230 -10.98 0.53 8.91
N THR A 231 -11.17 1.76 8.46
CA THR A 231 -11.62 2.06 7.09
C THR A 231 -10.61 2.99 6.45
N ASN A 232 -10.04 2.58 5.31
CA ASN A 232 -9.12 3.39 4.52
C ASN A 232 -9.59 3.39 3.06
N ILE A 233 -10.07 4.55 2.59
CA ILE A 233 -10.58 4.76 1.23
C ILE A 233 -9.74 5.84 0.56
N ASP A 234 -9.30 5.56 -0.64
CA ASP A 234 -8.62 6.51 -1.51
C ASP A 234 -9.37 6.63 -2.83
N LEU A 235 -9.75 7.85 -3.17
CA LEU A 235 -10.52 8.21 -4.36
C LEU A 235 -9.68 9.15 -5.20
N GLN A 236 -9.49 8.82 -6.47
CA GLN A 236 -8.74 9.62 -7.42
C GLN A 236 -9.64 9.95 -8.62
N PHE A 237 -9.68 11.22 -8.99
CA PHE A 237 -10.33 11.71 -10.20
C PHE A 237 -9.27 12.33 -11.09
N MET A 238 -8.91 11.62 -12.18
CA MET A 238 -7.74 11.92 -12.99
C MET A 238 -8.13 12.36 -14.40
N PHE A 239 -7.45 13.42 -14.88
CA PHE A 239 -7.55 13.95 -16.23
C PHE A 239 -6.30 13.55 -17.04
N ASP A 240 -6.49 13.04 -18.25
CA ASP A 240 -5.43 12.68 -19.18
C ASP A 240 -4.95 13.91 -19.94
N ALA A 241 -4.07 14.70 -19.31
CA ALA A 241 -3.49 15.88 -19.92
C ALA A 241 -2.58 15.53 -21.11
N GLY A 242 -1.95 14.34 -21.08
CA GLY A 242 -1.15 13.85 -22.20
C GLY A 242 -1.99 13.71 -23.47
N ALA A 243 -3.13 13.00 -23.39
CA ALA A 243 -4.04 12.85 -24.51
C ALA A 243 -4.65 14.19 -24.96
N ALA A 244 -5.03 15.06 -24.04
CA ALA A 244 -5.58 16.39 -24.38
C ALA A 244 -4.58 17.27 -25.14
N LEU A 245 -3.29 17.10 -24.89
CA LEU A 245 -2.19 17.80 -25.57
C LEU A 245 -1.66 17.06 -26.82
N GLY A 246 -2.29 15.96 -27.23
CA GLY A 246 -1.90 15.19 -28.41
C GLY A 246 -0.73 14.22 -28.20
N TYR A 247 -0.32 13.97 -26.95
CA TYR A 247 0.67 12.95 -26.63
C TYR A 247 0.03 11.56 -26.48
N ARG A 248 0.86 10.56 -26.16
CA ARG A 248 0.39 9.20 -25.87
C ARG A 248 -0.69 9.23 -24.76
N LYS A 249 -1.82 8.57 -25.01
CA LYS A 249 -2.90 8.45 -24.01
C LYS A 249 -2.35 7.88 -22.71
N ARG A 250 -2.82 8.46 -21.61
CA ARG A 250 -2.46 8.08 -20.22
C ARG A 250 -0.99 8.31 -19.86
N SER A 251 -0.18 8.95 -20.72
CA SER A 251 1.23 9.19 -20.39
C SER A 251 1.43 10.26 -19.31
N PHE A 252 0.64 11.31 -19.32
CA PHE A 252 0.70 12.39 -18.31
C PHE A 252 -0.69 12.71 -17.81
N ARG A 253 -0.88 12.59 -16.51
CA ARG A 253 -2.18 12.69 -15.87
C ARG A 253 -2.11 13.61 -14.67
N VAL A 254 -3.13 14.44 -14.49
CA VAL A 254 -3.28 15.35 -13.35
C VAL A 254 -4.67 15.17 -12.74
N GLY A 255 -4.81 15.40 -11.45
CA GLY A 255 -6.12 15.20 -10.84
C GLY A 255 -6.17 15.56 -9.36
N LEU A 256 -7.30 15.22 -8.81
CA LEU A 256 -7.59 15.34 -7.38
C LEU A 256 -7.64 13.96 -6.76
N GLU A 257 -7.14 13.87 -5.54
CA GLU A 257 -7.18 12.65 -4.73
C GLU A 257 -7.78 13.00 -3.37
N TYR A 258 -8.58 12.08 -2.81
CA TYR A 258 -9.16 12.24 -1.49
C TYR A 258 -9.02 10.96 -0.70
N GLN A 259 -8.29 11.03 0.42
CA GLN A 259 -8.17 9.91 1.34
C GLN A 259 -9.07 10.12 2.57
N TYR A 260 -9.90 9.13 2.83
CA TYR A 260 -10.64 8.98 4.08
C TYR A 260 -10.07 7.82 4.87
N TRP A 261 -9.60 8.07 6.09
CA TRP A 261 -9.05 7.04 6.96
C TRP A 261 -9.65 7.17 8.35
N ASN A 262 -10.41 6.19 8.78
CA ASN A 262 -11.03 6.12 10.09
C ASN A 262 -10.40 5.01 10.93
N ASN A 263 -10.25 5.22 12.22
CA ASN A 263 -9.52 4.36 13.16
C ASN A 263 -8.13 3.99 12.62
N LYS A 264 -7.42 5.02 12.19
CA LYS A 264 -6.12 4.88 11.52
C LYS A 264 -5.17 3.98 12.29
N PHE A 265 -4.67 2.92 11.61
CA PHE A 265 -3.84 1.86 12.20
C PHE A 265 -4.50 1.09 13.34
N GLY A 266 -5.84 1.05 13.39
CA GLY A 266 -6.62 0.43 14.46
C GLY A 266 -6.81 1.33 15.70
N ASN A 267 -6.30 2.56 15.68
CA ASN A 267 -6.45 3.49 16.81
C ASN A 267 -7.82 4.15 16.80
N THR A 268 -8.63 3.93 17.83
CA THR A 268 -9.98 4.46 17.93
C THR A 268 -10.01 5.87 18.56
N ALA A 269 -11.17 6.53 18.50
CA ALA A 269 -11.38 7.78 19.22
C ALA A 269 -11.18 7.63 20.75
N ALA A 270 -11.59 6.51 21.32
CA ALA A 270 -11.39 6.20 22.74
C ALA A 270 -9.90 6.08 23.08
N THR A 271 -9.14 5.31 22.27
CA THR A 271 -7.71 5.11 22.48
C THR A 271 -6.91 6.40 22.36
N THR A 272 -7.26 7.26 21.40
CA THR A 272 -6.50 8.49 21.12
C THR A 272 -7.01 9.74 21.85
N GLY A 273 -8.08 9.63 22.63
CA GLY A 273 -8.78 10.79 23.19
C GLY A 273 -9.35 11.71 22.09
N GLY A 274 -9.81 11.14 20.98
CA GLY A 274 -10.37 11.86 19.82
C GLY A 274 -9.33 12.50 18.90
N ARG A 275 -8.03 12.32 19.15
CA ARG A 275 -6.96 13.01 18.41
C ARG A 275 -6.39 12.12 17.30
N GLY A 276 -6.48 12.58 16.05
CA GLY A 276 -5.79 11.99 14.89
C GLY A 276 -6.22 10.57 14.46
N TYR A 277 -7.25 9.98 15.08
CA TYR A 277 -7.76 8.67 14.70
C TYR A 277 -8.44 8.65 13.33
N ARG A 278 -8.82 9.83 12.84
CA ARG A 278 -9.50 10.01 11.55
C ARG A 278 -8.82 11.08 10.71
N ALA A 279 -8.51 10.72 9.47
CA ALA A 279 -8.00 11.64 8.44
C ALA A 279 -9.04 11.85 7.34
N LYS A 280 -9.11 13.08 6.82
CA LYS A 280 -9.90 13.50 5.66
C LYS A 280 -9.00 14.40 4.83
N THR A 281 -8.31 13.83 3.88
CA THR A 281 -7.16 14.47 3.22
C THR A 281 -7.44 14.69 1.74
N PRO A 282 -7.85 15.89 1.33
CA PRO A 282 -7.81 16.27 -0.07
C PRO A 282 -6.38 16.51 -0.52
N MET A 283 -6.06 16.06 -1.74
CA MET A 283 -4.74 16.15 -2.34
C MET A 283 -4.85 16.56 -3.82
N VAL A 284 -3.80 17.15 -4.32
CA VAL A 284 -3.52 17.25 -5.76
C VAL A 284 -2.59 16.11 -6.15
N ARG A 285 -2.77 15.56 -7.37
CA ARG A 285 -1.96 14.45 -7.87
C ARG A 285 -1.50 14.71 -9.30
N VAL A 286 -0.27 14.32 -9.58
CA VAL A 286 0.32 14.26 -10.92
C VAL A 286 0.94 12.89 -11.11
N ALA A 287 0.78 12.29 -12.29
CA ALA A 287 1.36 10.99 -12.61
C ALA A 287 1.90 10.98 -14.05
N TYR A 288 3.05 10.33 -14.22
CA TYR A 288 3.65 10.06 -15.51
C TYR A 288 3.79 8.54 -15.70
N HIS A 289 3.24 8.02 -16.81
CA HIS A 289 3.24 6.61 -17.17
C HIS A 289 4.15 6.36 -18.37
N PHE A 290 5.03 5.36 -18.31
CA PHE A 290 5.96 4.98 -19.38
C PHE A 290 5.66 3.62 -20.02
#